data_fa0c5be76b46bc0d4a1fa292197cae54
#
_entry.id   fa0c5be76b46bc0d4a1fa292197cae54
#
_cell.length_a   1.000
_cell.length_b   1.000
_cell.length_c   1.000
_cell.angle_alpha   90.00
_cell.angle_beta   90.00
_cell.angle_gamma   90.00
#
_symmetry.space_group_name_H-M   'P 1'
#
loop_
_entity.id
_entity.type
_entity.pdbx_description
1 polymer ?
#
loop_
_entity_poly.entity_id
_entity_poly.type
_entity_poly.pdbx_seq_one_letter_code
_entity_poly.pdbx_strand_id
1 'polypeptide(L)'
;MILKQIKELKTFLYTPKRVVIVGHRNPDGDAMGATLGLFHYLKKKGHQPTVVVPNEYPKFLHWLPGSKKTFRFDWQNSQSQKAINKSDIIFLLDFNALHRVGHDMQSTLEKYQNDFALIDHHQEPDEFAYMYSDTEMCSTCQMIYHFIEKMGDIHLLDSDIASCLYTGIMTDTGSFRFRSTTSLTHKVIAHLIDNGAENHRIHSNVYDSSSFGRLQLLGQALNNLKVLPEYKTAYITLTEDEKEANNFVKGDTEGIVNYALSVEGVVLAAIFIEDKEQQIIKISFRSKGTFSVNKFARKHFNGGGHDNASGGKSDLSMDETLIKFCDLLEDNKEQLIHSYDS
;
A
#
# COMPACT_ATOMS: atom_id res chain seq x y z
N MET A 1 3.46 11.06 16.19
CA MET A 1 4.77 11.66 16.59
C MET A 1 4.59 12.48 17.84
N ILE A 2 5.42 12.25 18.85
CA ILE A 2 5.38 13.02 20.11
C ILE A 2 5.78 14.47 19.80
N LEU A 3 5.18 15.46 20.47
CA LEU A 3 5.48 16.89 20.25
C LEU A 3 6.97 17.24 20.28
N LYS A 4 7.76 16.53 21.11
CA LYS A 4 9.22 16.69 21.21
C LYS A 4 9.90 16.29 19.90
N GLN A 5 9.59 15.11 19.35
CA GLN A 5 10.17 14.61 18.10
C GLN A 5 9.82 15.50 16.90
N ILE A 6 8.61 16.07 16.87
CA ILE A 6 8.22 17.04 15.83
C ILE A 6 9.10 18.29 15.91
N LYS A 7 9.34 18.83 17.12
CA LYS A 7 10.19 20.01 17.31
C LYS A 7 11.63 19.74 16.90
N GLU A 8 12.18 18.57 17.26
CA GLU A 8 13.53 18.15 16.90
C GLU A 8 13.67 18.00 15.39
N LEU A 9 12.74 17.30 14.74
CA LEU A 9 12.73 17.13 13.28
C LEU A 9 12.54 18.47 12.54
N LYS A 10 11.69 19.37 13.04
CA LYS A 10 11.52 20.71 12.51
C LYS A 10 12.79 21.53 12.60
N THR A 11 13.52 21.43 13.71
CA THR A 11 14.82 22.08 13.89
C THR A 11 15.85 21.51 12.94
N PHE A 12 15.89 20.18 12.78
CA PHE A 12 16.80 19.50 11.82
C PHE A 12 16.52 19.93 10.37
N LEU A 13 15.25 20.04 9.99
CA LEU A 13 14.81 20.44 8.65
C LEU A 13 14.77 21.99 8.46
N TYR A 14 15.28 22.77 9.42
CA TYR A 14 15.35 24.23 9.26
C TYR A 14 16.35 24.64 8.17
N THR A 15 17.38 23.85 7.93
CA THR A 15 18.37 24.07 6.85
C THR A 15 18.21 23.04 5.75
N PRO A 16 18.56 23.39 4.49
CA PRO A 16 18.50 22.44 3.37
C PRO A 16 19.21 21.13 3.65
N LYS A 17 18.55 19.99 3.37
CA LYS A 17 19.04 18.64 3.58
C LYS A 17 18.91 17.80 2.31
N ARG A 18 19.76 16.82 2.15
CA ARG A 18 19.59 15.71 1.20
C ARG A 18 18.71 14.67 1.90
N VAL A 19 17.52 14.47 1.39
CA VAL A 19 16.53 13.58 1.99
C VAL A 19 16.24 12.42 1.03
N VAL A 20 16.35 11.19 1.50
CA VAL A 20 15.83 10.05 0.76
C VAL A 20 14.47 9.67 1.34
N ILE A 21 13.52 9.35 0.46
CA ILE A 21 12.17 8.94 0.80
C ILE A 21 11.95 7.55 0.23
N VAL A 22 11.60 6.59 1.09
CA VAL A 22 11.49 5.18 0.75
C VAL A 22 10.06 4.71 0.99
N GLY A 23 9.47 4.02 0.00
CA GLY A 23 8.22 3.26 0.13
C GLY A 23 8.49 1.76 0.19
N HIS A 24 7.45 0.95 0.47
CA HIS A 24 7.55 -0.51 0.56
C HIS A 24 7.76 -1.19 -0.80
N ARG A 25 8.12 -2.50 -0.78
CA ARG A 25 8.20 -3.34 -1.98
C ARG A 25 6.80 -3.56 -2.58
N ASN A 26 6.71 -3.53 -3.92
CA ASN A 26 5.48 -3.49 -4.69
C ASN A 26 4.61 -2.28 -4.29
N PRO A 27 5.11 -1.06 -4.52
CA PRO A 27 4.43 0.16 -4.08
C PRO A 27 3.04 0.25 -4.69
N ASP A 28 2.06 0.58 -3.88
CA ASP A 28 0.69 0.85 -4.27
C ASP A 28 0.38 2.35 -4.34
N GLY A 29 -0.89 2.72 -4.34
CA GLY A 29 -1.31 4.11 -4.44
C GLY A 29 -0.95 4.95 -3.22
N ASP A 30 -0.99 4.36 -2.01
CA ASP A 30 -0.65 5.07 -0.78
C ASP A 30 0.88 5.26 -0.66
N ALA A 31 1.67 4.20 -0.89
CA ALA A 31 3.13 4.30 -0.90
C ALA A 31 3.64 5.34 -1.91
N MET A 32 3.12 5.31 -3.15
CA MET A 32 3.53 6.29 -4.18
C MET A 32 3.00 7.68 -3.88
N GLY A 33 1.75 7.81 -3.44
CA GLY A 33 1.15 9.08 -3.07
C GLY A 33 1.88 9.76 -1.91
N ALA A 34 2.18 9.01 -0.84
CA ALA A 34 2.89 9.51 0.34
C ALA A 34 4.31 9.93 0.00
N THR A 35 5.07 9.08 -0.72
CA THR A 35 6.47 9.38 -1.08
C THR A 35 6.57 10.59 -2.01
N LEU A 36 5.71 10.70 -3.01
CA LEU A 36 5.71 11.83 -3.95
C LEU A 36 5.12 13.10 -3.34
N GLY A 37 4.09 12.99 -2.48
CA GLY A 37 3.56 14.12 -1.74
C GLY A 37 4.61 14.75 -0.82
N LEU A 38 5.32 13.92 -0.05
CA LEU A 38 6.43 14.39 0.79
C LEU A 38 7.60 14.94 -0.04
N PHE A 39 7.91 14.33 -1.19
CA PHE A 39 8.92 14.83 -2.13
C PHE A 39 8.63 16.26 -2.57
N HIS A 40 7.41 16.54 -3.02
CA HIS A 40 7.03 17.88 -3.47
C HIS A 40 7.05 18.89 -2.33
N TYR A 41 6.54 18.52 -1.15
CA TYR A 41 6.62 19.37 0.04
C TYR A 41 8.06 19.72 0.42
N LEU A 42 8.94 18.72 0.58
CA LEU A 42 10.33 18.95 0.97
C LEU A 42 11.10 19.77 -0.07
N LYS A 43 10.80 19.57 -1.35
CA LYS A 43 11.38 20.39 -2.43
C LYS A 43 10.98 21.85 -2.31
N LYS A 44 9.71 22.16 -1.97
CA LYS A 44 9.25 23.54 -1.72
C LYS A 44 9.94 24.17 -0.51
N LYS A 45 10.30 23.36 0.49
CA LYS A 45 11.07 23.80 1.67
C LYS A 45 12.56 24.01 1.35
N GLY A 46 13.01 23.79 0.11
CA GLY A 46 14.41 23.99 -0.32
C GLY A 46 15.33 22.81 -0.02
N HIS A 47 14.79 21.64 0.37
CA HIS A 47 15.57 20.42 0.51
C HIS A 47 15.86 19.77 -0.86
N GLN A 48 16.72 18.76 -0.87
CA GLN A 48 17.06 17.93 -2.02
C GLN A 48 16.49 16.51 -1.83
N PRO A 49 15.17 16.32 -2.02
CA PRO A 49 14.56 15.02 -1.84
C PRO A 49 14.83 14.11 -3.05
N THR A 50 14.96 12.82 -2.77
CA THR A 50 15.04 11.73 -3.76
C THR A 50 14.13 10.60 -3.32
N VAL A 51 13.17 10.20 -4.16
CA VAL A 51 12.32 9.04 -3.91
C VAL A 51 13.03 7.79 -4.43
N VAL A 52 13.10 6.76 -3.60
CA VAL A 52 13.65 5.44 -3.95
C VAL A 52 12.61 4.38 -3.57
N VAL A 53 12.13 3.64 -4.56
CA VAL A 53 11.25 2.49 -4.34
C VAL A 53 11.97 1.19 -4.67
N PRO A 54 11.66 0.08 -3.98
CA PRO A 54 12.39 -1.17 -4.17
C PRO A 54 12.30 -1.73 -5.58
N ASN A 55 11.16 -1.61 -6.22
CA ASN A 55 10.88 -2.21 -7.53
C ASN A 55 9.77 -1.46 -8.29
N GLU A 56 9.42 -1.96 -9.49
CA GLU A 56 8.36 -1.41 -10.34
C GLU A 56 7.02 -1.32 -9.61
N TYR A 57 6.27 -0.25 -9.89
CA TYR A 57 4.93 0.02 -9.39
C TYR A 57 3.90 0.05 -10.54
N PRO A 58 2.59 -0.06 -10.24
CA PRO A 58 1.54 -0.15 -11.26
C PRO A 58 1.53 1.03 -12.23
N LYS A 59 1.29 0.74 -13.52
CA LYS A 59 1.27 1.76 -14.59
C LYS A 59 0.27 2.88 -14.35
N PHE A 60 -0.87 2.58 -13.69
CA PHE A 60 -1.90 3.57 -13.38
C PHE A 60 -1.45 4.63 -12.35
N LEU A 61 -0.22 4.50 -11.79
CA LEU A 61 0.40 5.50 -10.91
C LEU A 61 1.48 6.33 -11.62
N HIS A 62 1.85 6.00 -12.86
CA HIS A 62 2.93 6.69 -13.59
C HIS A 62 2.61 8.15 -13.95
N TRP A 63 1.34 8.55 -13.88
CA TRP A 63 0.92 9.94 -14.12
C TRP A 63 1.16 10.85 -12.92
N LEU A 64 1.36 10.30 -11.72
CA LEU A 64 1.56 11.10 -10.51
C LEU A 64 2.72 12.08 -10.68
N PRO A 65 2.56 13.35 -10.23
CA PRO A 65 3.63 14.32 -10.27
C PRO A 65 4.90 13.80 -9.61
N GLY A 66 6.03 13.90 -10.29
CA GLY A 66 7.32 13.41 -9.76
C GLY A 66 7.65 11.94 -10.01
N SER A 67 6.69 11.11 -10.42
CA SER A 67 6.88 9.67 -10.65
C SER A 67 8.08 9.33 -11.54
N LYS A 68 8.28 10.08 -12.62
CA LYS A 68 9.41 9.90 -13.57
C LYS A 68 10.79 10.17 -12.96
N LYS A 69 10.86 10.77 -11.77
CA LYS A 69 12.11 11.07 -11.04
C LYS A 69 12.39 10.08 -9.93
N THR A 70 11.49 9.13 -9.72
CA THR A 70 11.63 8.06 -8.73
C THR A 70 12.70 7.07 -9.17
N PHE A 71 13.64 6.76 -8.31
CA PHE A 71 14.60 5.69 -8.54
C PHE A 71 14.00 4.36 -8.15
N ARG A 72 14.17 3.37 -9.00
CA ARG A 72 13.87 1.98 -8.71
C ARG A 72 15.15 1.28 -8.29
N PHE A 73 15.17 0.73 -7.09
CA PHE A 73 16.37 0.08 -6.54
C PHE A 73 16.77 -1.17 -7.34
N ASP A 74 15.80 -1.95 -7.82
CA ASP A 74 16.02 -3.13 -8.67
C ASP A 74 16.64 -2.81 -10.03
N TRP A 75 16.45 -1.61 -10.54
CA TRP A 75 16.91 -1.17 -11.88
C TRP A 75 18.07 -0.16 -11.80
N GLN A 76 18.01 0.77 -10.84
CA GLN A 76 18.97 1.87 -10.67
C GLN A 76 19.74 1.72 -9.37
N ASN A 77 20.22 0.50 -9.09
CA ASN A 77 20.84 0.13 -7.82
C ASN A 77 21.98 1.09 -7.41
N SER A 78 22.94 1.35 -8.31
CA SER A 78 24.09 2.22 -8.01
C SER A 78 23.68 3.66 -7.67
N GLN A 79 22.72 4.23 -8.43
CA GLN A 79 22.22 5.58 -8.16
C GLN A 79 21.46 5.63 -6.83
N SER A 80 20.63 4.61 -6.57
CA SER A 80 19.86 4.46 -5.34
C SER A 80 20.76 4.35 -4.13
N GLN A 81 21.75 3.48 -4.15
CA GLN A 81 22.73 3.34 -3.07
C GLN A 81 23.53 4.64 -2.84
N LYS A 82 23.93 5.32 -3.92
CA LYS A 82 24.64 6.60 -3.81
C LYS A 82 23.75 7.68 -3.17
N ALA A 83 22.46 7.71 -3.50
CA ALA A 83 21.51 8.65 -2.89
C ALA A 83 21.34 8.33 -1.40
N ILE A 84 21.10 7.06 -1.04
CA ILE A 84 20.98 6.60 0.34
C ILE A 84 22.22 6.97 1.17
N ASN A 85 23.41 6.59 0.72
CA ASN A 85 24.66 6.83 1.45
C ASN A 85 25.02 8.32 1.61
N LYS A 86 24.49 9.20 0.76
CA LYS A 86 24.74 10.65 0.82
C LYS A 86 23.65 11.41 1.53
N SER A 87 22.54 10.78 1.89
CA SER A 87 21.44 11.47 2.54
C SER A 87 21.76 11.86 3.98
N ASP A 88 21.15 12.95 4.42
CA ASP A 88 21.27 13.43 5.79
C ASP A 88 20.20 12.80 6.69
N ILE A 89 19.11 12.29 6.10
CA ILE A 89 18.01 11.56 6.75
C ILE A 89 17.27 10.73 5.71
N ILE A 90 16.69 9.60 6.15
CA ILE A 90 15.78 8.79 5.34
C ILE A 90 14.39 8.77 5.96
N PHE A 91 13.36 9.14 5.16
CA PHE A 91 11.97 8.93 5.50
C PHE A 91 11.52 7.55 5.02
N LEU A 92 10.93 6.77 5.92
CA LEU A 92 10.33 5.47 5.69
C LEU A 92 8.82 5.66 5.69
N LEU A 93 8.16 5.43 4.56
CA LEU A 93 6.76 5.73 4.38
C LEU A 93 5.96 4.49 3.99
N ASP A 94 4.84 4.30 4.68
CA ASP A 94 3.86 3.28 4.36
C ASP A 94 4.36 1.84 4.55
N PHE A 95 5.21 1.65 5.55
CA PHE A 95 5.60 0.32 6.03
C PHE A 95 6.19 0.39 7.44
N ASN A 96 5.98 -0.67 8.21
CA ASN A 96 6.28 -0.73 9.62
C ASN A 96 7.72 -1.18 9.97
N ALA A 97 8.42 -1.86 9.06
CA ALA A 97 9.71 -2.49 9.34
C ALA A 97 10.59 -2.60 8.09
N LEU A 98 11.93 -2.56 8.25
CA LEU A 98 12.86 -2.52 7.13
C LEU A 98 12.76 -3.72 6.17
N HIS A 99 12.35 -4.90 6.64
CA HIS A 99 12.17 -6.08 5.78
C HIS A 99 11.13 -5.87 4.66
N ARG A 100 10.22 -4.90 4.82
CA ARG A 100 9.16 -4.57 3.84
C ARG A 100 9.69 -4.00 2.53
N VAL A 101 10.93 -3.51 2.49
CA VAL A 101 11.56 -3.06 1.24
C VAL A 101 12.19 -4.21 0.44
N GLY A 102 12.22 -5.44 0.98
CA GLY A 102 12.86 -6.61 0.38
C GLY A 102 14.36 -6.69 0.66
N HIS A 103 14.89 -7.91 0.61
CA HIS A 103 16.22 -8.26 1.10
C HIS A 103 17.36 -7.36 0.59
N ASP A 104 17.41 -7.08 -0.73
CA ASP A 104 18.50 -6.35 -1.35
C ASP A 104 18.57 -4.90 -0.87
N MET A 105 17.43 -4.21 -0.82
CA MET A 105 17.35 -2.83 -0.35
C MET A 105 17.50 -2.76 1.18
N GLN A 106 16.94 -3.72 1.91
CA GLN A 106 17.06 -3.84 3.37
C GLN A 106 18.55 -3.87 3.77
N SER A 107 19.36 -4.72 3.14
CA SER A 107 20.80 -4.83 3.41
C SER A 107 21.57 -3.52 3.18
N THR A 108 21.05 -2.63 2.32
CA THR A 108 21.62 -1.29 2.12
C THR A 108 21.18 -0.33 3.21
N LEU A 109 19.89 -0.36 3.61
CA LEU A 109 19.36 0.50 4.66
C LEU A 109 19.94 0.17 6.04
N GLU A 110 20.16 -1.11 6.35
CA GLU A 110 20.79 -1.54 7.61
C GLU A 110 22.22 -1.01 7.81
N LYS A 111 22.91 -0.66 6.72
CA LYS A 111 24.25 -0.05 6.76
C LYS A 111 24.23 1.46 6.86
N TYR A 112 23.07 2.08 6.78
CA TYR A 112 22.91 3.53 6.86
C TYR A 112 23.21 4.01 8.29
N GLN A 113 23.96 5.10 8.42
CA GLN A 113 24.52 5.55 9.71
C GLN A 113 23.79 6.76 10.31
N ASN A 114 22.93 7.43 9.55
CA ASN A 114 22.16 8.56 10.04
C ASN A 114 20.74 8.13 10.42
N ASP A 115 19.93 9.08 10.87
CA ASP A 115 18.60 8.81 11.40
C ASP A 115 17.57 8.44 10.33
N PHE A 116 16.60 7.61 10.75
CA PHE A 116 15.37 7.35 10.04
C PHE A 116 14.20 8.12 10.66
N ALA A 117 13.28 8.55 9.79
CA ALA A 117 11.98 9.11 10.18
C ALA A 117 10.87 8.24 9.59
N LEU A 118 10.13 7.54 10.44
CA LEU A 118 8.99 6.70 10.06
C LEU A 118 7.70 7.53 10.04
N ILE A 119 6.91 7.43 8.97
CA ILE A 119 5.50 7.86 8.93
C ILE A 119 4.72 6.70 8.32
N ASP A 120 3.88 6.04 9.13
CA ASP A 120 3.24 4.77 8.77
C ASP A 120 1.99 4.49 9.60
N HIS A 121 0.97 3.88 8.96
CA HIS A 121 -0.27 3.48 9.62
C HIS A 121 -0.41 1.97 9.84
N HIS A 122 0.62 1.19 9.55
CA HIS A 122 0.62 -0.25 9.78
C HIS A 122 0.86 -0.60 11.26
N GLN A 123 0.42 -1.80 11.65
CA GLN A 123 0.60 -2.34 12.99
C GLN A 123 2.06 -2.79 13.23
N GLU A 124 2.47 -2.81 14.51
CA GLU A 124 3.76 -3.36 14.96
C GLU A 124 4.98 -2.72 14.26
N PRO A 125 5.17 -1.39 14.36
CA PRO A 125 6.32 -0.74 13.76
C PRO A 125 7.63 -1.06 14.51
N ASP A 126 8.73 -1.16 13.76
CA ASP A 126 10.08 -1.10 14.34
C ASP A 126 10.35 0.27 14.96
N GLU A 127 11.33 0.34 15.88
CA GLU A 127 11.72 1.60 16.53
C GLU A 127 12.72 2.38 15.69
N PHE A 128 12.45 3.68 15.47
CA PHE A 128 13.30 4.61 14.74
C PHE A 128 13.45 5.94 15.51
N ALA A 129 14.45 6.74 15.15
CA ALA A 129 14.75 8.01 15.81
C ALA A 129 13.54 8.99 15.82
N TYR A 130 12.84 9.08 14.71
CA TYR A 130 11.63 9.87 14.57
C TYR A 130 10.48 8.96 14.12
N MET A 131 9.38 8.97 14.88
CA MET A 131 8.23 8.11 14.59
C MET A 131 6.92 8.89 14.60
N TYR A 132 6.18 8.76 13.50
CA TYR A 132 4.77 9.09 13.44
C TYR A 132 4.03 7.84 12.93
N SER A 133 3.59 7.00 13.87
CA SER A 133 2.82 5.78 13.59
C SER A 133 1.44 5.93 14.21
N ASP A 134 0.39 5.63 13.44
CA ASP A 134 -0.99 5.75 13.88
C ASP A 134 -1.89 4.82 13.05
N THR A 135 -2.26 3.69 13.64
CA THR A 135 -3.07 2.64 13.00
C THR A 135 -4.55 3.02 12.80
N GLU A 136 -5.00 4.12 13.41
CA GLU A 136 -6.36 4.65 13.23
C GLU A 136 -6.47 5.55 11.98
N MET A 137 -5.36 5.97 11.43
CA MET A 137 -5.34 6.73 10.19
C MET A 137 -5.66 5.85 8.99
N CYS A 138 -6.46 6.38 8.06
CA CYS A 138 -6.93 5.61 6.91
C CYS A 138 -5.84 5.35 5.87
N SER A 139 -4.73 6.07 5.90
CA SER A 139 -3.61 5.96 4.97
C SER A 139 -2.39 6.77 5.43
N THR A 140 -1.22 6.39 4.96
CA THR A 140 0.01 7.18 5.15
C THR A 140 -0.08 8.54 4.44
N CYS A 141 -0.78 8.65 3.32
CA CYS A 141 -1.04 9.94 2.67
C CYS A 141 -1.81 10.91 3.57
N GLN A 142 -2.81 10.47 4.32
CA GLN A 142 -3.48 11.31 5.32
C GLN A 142 -2.51 11.72 6.43
N MET A 143 -1.63 10.84 6.85
CA MET A 143 -0.59 11.18 7.84
C MET A 143 0.41 12.21 7.32
N ILE A 144 0.81 12.15 6.04
CA ILE A 144 1.67 13.18 5.41
C ILE A 144 0.95 14.53 5.40
N TYR A 145 -0.36 14.57 5.09
CA TYR A 145 -1.13 15.80 5.21
C TYR A 145 -1.02 16.41 6.63
N HIS A 146 -1.29 15.60 7.67
CA HIS A 146 -1.18 16.03 9.05
C HIS A 146 0.26 16.34 9.49
N PHE A 147 1.25 15.67 8.91
CA PHE A 147 2.66 16.01 9.11
C PHE A 147 2.97 17.43 8.62
N ILE A 148 2.55 17.77 7.40
CA ILE A 148 2.72 19.13 6.82
C ILE A 148 2.00 20.16 7.69
N GLU A 149 0.78 19.87 8.16
CA GLU A 149 0.02 20.72 9.09
C GLU A 149 0.79 20.95 10.41
N LYS A 150 1.29 19.88 11.04
CA LYS A 150 2.06 19.94 12.29
C LYS A 150 3.40 20.67 12.11
N MET A 151 3.99 20.65 10.94
CA MET A 151 5.16 21.45 10.59
C MET A 151 4.83 22.95 10.45
N GLY A 152 3.54 23.32 10.41
CA GLY A 152 3.06 24.70 10.24
C GLY A 152 3.06 25.17 8.79
N ASP A 153 3.16 24.25 7.85
CA ASP A 153 3.43 24.51 6.42
C ASP A 153 2.23 24.15 5.51
N ILE A 154 1.03 24.03 6.07
CA ILE A 154 -0.18 23.63 5.31
C ILE A 154 -0.46 24.56 4.11
N HIS A 155 -0.03 25.81 4.20
CA HIS A 155 -0.13 26.81 3.12
C HIS A 155 0.76 26.51 1.91
N LEU A 156 1.68 25.52 2.01
CA LEU A 156 2.53 25.08 0.90
C LEU A 156 1.85 24.01 0.02
N LEU A 157 0.66 23.56 0.39
CA LEU A 157 -0.10 22.64 -0.46
C LEU A 157 -0.33 23.28 -1.84
N ASP A 158 -0.12 22.47 -2.86
CA ASP A 158 -0.45 22.80 -4.25
C ASP A 158 -1.01 21.59 -4.97
N SER A 159 -1.32 21.73 -6.25
CA SER A 159 -1.91 20.66 -7.06
C SER A 159 -1.07 19.38 -7.10
N ASP A 160 0.27 19.50 -7.09
CA ASP A 160 1.17 18.34 -7.13
C ASP A 160 1.09 17.54 -5.83
N ILE A 161 1.23 18.23 -4.68
CA ILE A 161 1.11 17.60 -3.36
C ILE A 161 -0.30 17.05 -3.17
N ALA A 162 -1.31 17.88 -3.48
CA ALA A 162 -2.71 17.52 -3.28
C ALA A 162 -3.12 16.29 -4.11
N SER A 163 -2.70 16.21 -5.39
CA SER A 163 -2.99 15.07 -6.26
C SER A 163 -2.33 13.78 -5.76
N CYS A 164 -1.09 13.85 -5.29
CA CYS A 164 -0.39 12.69 -4.72
C CYS A 164 -1.11 12.18 -3.47
N LEU A 165 -1.39 13.05 -2.50
CA LEU A 165 -2.03 12.69 -1.24
C LEU A 165 -3.47 12.21 -1.43
N TYR A 166 -4.24 12.88 -2.31
CA TYR A 166 -5.59 12.44 -2.67
C TYR A 166 -5.59 11.01 -3.22
N THR A 167 -4.66 10.72 -4.14
CA THR A 167 -4.57 9.40 -4.77
C THR A 167 -4.35 8.29 -3.74
N GLY A 168 -3.42 8.47 -2.80
CA GLY A 168 -3.17 7.46 -1.78
C GLY A 168 -4.35 7.29 -0.83
N ILE A 169 -4.95 8.37 -0.33
CA ILE A 169 -6.14 8.30 0.52
C ILE A 169 -7.28 7.57 -0.22
N MET A 170 -7.51 7.91 -1.48
CA MET A 170 -8.56 7.30 -2.29
C MET A 170 -8.34 5.80 -2.50
N THR A 171 -7.12 5.39 -2.83
CA THR A 171 -6.83 3.98 -3.11
C THR A 171 -6.90 3.13 -1.85
N ASP A 172 -6.33 3.59 -0.74
CA ASP A 172 -6.27 2.83 0.51
C ASP A 172 -7.59 2.78 1.27
N THR A 173 -8.51 3.71 0.99
CA THR A 173 -9.89 3.69 1.49
C THR A 173 -10.86 2.97 0.57
N GLY A 174 -10.37 2.34 -0.50
CA GLY A 174 -11.22 1.70 -1.51
C GLY A 174 -12.23 2.67 -2.11
N SER A 175 -11.80 3.88 -2.47
CA SER A 175 -12.65 4.99 -2.91
C SER A 175 -13.65 5.42 -1.83
N PHE A 176 -13.13 5.63 -0.61
CA PHE A 176 -13.87 6.14 0.57
C PHE A 176 -14.96 5.21 1.11
N ARG A 177 -14.89 3.90 0.83
CA ARG A 177 -15.90 2.91 1.25
C ARG A 177 -15.50 2.12 2.49
N PHE A 178 -14.21 2.08 2.83
CA PHE A 178 -13.73 1.26 3.95
C PHE A 178 -14.02 1.94 5.29
N ARG A 179 -14.08 1.11 6.36
CA ARG A 179 -14.38 1.56 7.72
C ARG A 179 -13.36 2.58 8.26
N SER A 180 -12.14 2.56 7.76
CA SER A 180 -11.09 3.53 8.09
C SER A 180 -11.41 4.96 7.60
N THR A 181 -12.36 5.13 6.69
CA THR A 181 -12.81 6.45 6.21
C THR A 181 -13.64 7.14 7.28
N THR A 182 -13.16 8.28 7.76
CA THR A 182 -13.81 9.07 8.82
C THR A 182 -14.25 10.45 8.31
N SER A 183 -14.96 11.20 9.15
CA SER A 183 -15.28 12.59 8.83
C SER A 183 -14.01 13.46 8.69
N LEU A 184 -12.93 13.11 9.42
CA LEU A 184 -11.62 13.77 9.28
C LEU A 184 -11.03 13.50 7.89
N THR A 185 -11.10 12.26 7.40
CA THR A 185 -10.67 11.90 6.05
C THR A 185 -11.36 12.76 5.00
N HIS A 186 -12.69 12.90 5.08
CA HIS A 186 -13.44 13.75 4.14
C HIS A 186 -13.09 15.24 4.24
N LYS A 187 -12.76 15.76 5.42
CA LYS A 187 -12.28 17.14 5.58
C LYS A 187 -10.91 17.33 4.93
N VAL A 188 -10.00 16.36 5.08
CA VAL A 188 -8.70 16.38 4.39
C VAL A 188 -8.91 16.34 2.88
N ILE A 189 -9.76 15.44 2.38
CA ILE A 189 -10.10 15.35 0.94
C ILE A 189 -10.66 16.67 0.41
N ALA A 190 -11.60 17.30 1.13
CA ALA A 190 -12.13 18.61 0.72
C ALA A 190 -11.01 19.65 0.59
N HIS A 191 -10.11 19.73 1.58
CA HIS A 191 -9.01 20.67 1.55
C HIS A 191 -7.99 20.34 0.43
N LEU A 192 -7.75 19.07 0.10
CA LEU A 192 -6.90 18.69 -1.04
C LEU A 192 -7.53 19.11 -2.37
N ILE A 193 -8.86 19.00 -2.52
CA ILE A 193 -9.59 19.49 -3.71
C ILE A 193 -9.45 21.01 -3.83
N ASP A 194 -9.64 21.75 -2.74
CA ASP A 194 -9.48 23.22 -2.68
C ASP A 194 -8.06 23.64 -3.07
N ASN A 195 -7.05 22.77 -2.86
CA ASN A 195 -5.65 23.00 -3.23
C ASN A 195 -5.25 22.35 -4.58
N GLY A 196 -6.22 21.99 -5.42
CA GLY A 196 -6.02 21.63 -6.82
C GLY A 196 -5.93 20.14 -7.12
N ALA A 197 -6.35 19.26 -6.20
CA ALA A 197 -6.57 17.85 -6.55
C ALA A 197 -7.81 17.73 -7.45
N GLU A 198 -7.62 17.43 -8.72
CA GLU A 198 -8.69 17.21 -9.69
C GLU A 198 -9.27 15.80 -9.52
N ASN A 199 -10.20 15.62 -8.57
CA ASN A 199 -10.71 14.30 -8.16
C ASN A 199 -11.20 13.44 -9.33
N HIS A 200 -11.97 14.01 -10.28
CA HIS A 200 -12.48 13.28 -11.46
C HIS A 200 -11.33 12.72 -12.31
N ARG A 201 -10.27 13.52 -12.53
CA ARG A 201 -9.10 13.13 -13.31
C ARG A 201 -8.28 12.05 -12.58
N ILE A 202 -8.15 12.19 -11.25
CA ILE A 202 -7.49 11.19 -10.41
C ILE A 202 -8.22 9.86 -10.49
N HIS A 203 -9.57 9.86 -10.34
CA HIS A 203 -10.38 8.66 -10.48
C HIS A 203 -10.23 8.02 -11.87
N SER A 204 -10.31 8.80 -12.94
CA SER A 204 -10.14 8.27 -14.30
C SER A 204 -8.75 7.66 -14.51
N ASN A 205 -7.70 8.29 -14.02
CA ASN A 205 -6.35 7.74 -14.15
C ASN A 205 -6.14 6.44 -13.38
N VAL A 206 -6.79 6.28 -12.23
CA VAL A 206 -6.63 5.09 -11.37
C VAL A 206 -7.58 3.96 -11.75
N TYR A 207 -8.86 4.26 -12.01
CA TYR A 207 -9.91 3.24 -12.16
C TYR A 207 -10.41 3.05 -13.59
N ASP A 208 -10.31 4.07 -14.46
CA ASP A 208 -10.82 4.03 -15.84
C ASP A 208 -9.72 3.88 -16.89
N SER A 209 -8.49 3.55 -16.45
CA SER A 209 -7.30 3.37 -17.32
C SER A 209 -6.93 1.89 -17.53
N SER A 210 -7.87 0.98 -17.32
CA SER A 210 -7.64 -0.45 -17.47
C SER A 210 -7.29 -0.83 -18.92
N SER A 211 -6.28 -1.65 -19.11
CA SER A 211 -5.99 -2.26 -20.41
C SER A 211 -7.11 -3.23 -20.80
N PHE A 212 -7.26 -3.50 -22.09
CA PHE A 212 -8.20 -4.54 -22.56
C PHE A 212 -7.88 -5.91 -21.94
N GLY A 213 -6.58 -6.28 -21.86
CA GLY A 213 -6.13 -7.51 -21.21
C GLY A 213 -6.53 -7.59 -19.74
N ARG A 214 -6.42 -6.49 -18.98
CA ARG A 214 -6.90 -6.44 -17.60
C ARG A 214 -8.39 -6.72 -17.47
N LEU A 215 -9.22 -6.17 -18.37
CA LEU A 215 -10.66 -6.41 -18.35
C LEU A 215 -11.00 -7.87 -18.71
N GLN A 216 -10.26 -8.46 -19.64
CA GLN A 216 -10.41 -9.88 -19.97
C GLN A 216 -9.95 -10.77 -18.81
N LEU A 217 -8.84 -10.45 -18.16
CA LEU A 217 -8.37 -11.15 -16.97
C LEU A 217 -9.36 -11.05 -15.81
N LEU A 218 -9.99 -9.88 -15.62
CA LEU A 218 -11.09 -9.73 -14.67
C LEU A 218 -12.27 -10.65 -15.01
N GLY A 219 -12.67 -10.72 -16.29
CA GLY A 219 -13.71 -11.66 -16.75
C GLY A 219 -13.35 -13.11 -16.44
N GLN A 220 -12.09 -13.52 -16.69
CA GLN A 220 -11.60 -14.85 -16.34
C GLN A 220 -11.64 -15.08 -14.81
N ALA A 221 -11.17 -14.13 -14.03
CA ALA A 221 -11.20 -14.20 -12.57
C ALA A 221 -12.63 -14.38 -12.02
N LEU A 222 -13.60 -13.66 -12.59
CA LEU A 222 -15.02 -13.80 -12.21
C LEU A 222 -15.61 -15.16 -12.62
N ASN A 223 -15.18 -15.73 -13.73
CA ASN A 223 -15.57 -17.09 -14.11
C ASN A 223 -15.00 -18.16 -13.15
N ASN A 224 -13.83 -17.90 -12.57
CA ASN A 224 -13.18 -18.78 -11.59
C ASN A 224 -13.69 -18.57 -10.16
N LEU A 225 -14.57 -17.58 -9.93
CA LEU A 225 -15.11 -17.29 -8.62
C LEU A 225 -15.88 -18.49 -8.05
N LYS A 226 -15.53 -18.88 -6.84
CA LYS A 226 -16.23 -19.90 -6.04
C LYS A 226 -16.77 -19.27 -4.77
N VAL A 227 -17.99 -19.66 -4.43
CA VAL A 227 -18.67 -19.21 -3.20
C VAL A 227 -18.86 -20.43 -2.30
N LEU A 228 -18.51 -20.29 -1.02
CA LEU A 228 -18.66 -21.28 0.04
C LEU A 228 -19.61 -20.68 1.08
N PRO A 229 -20.93 -20.82 0.90
CA PRO A 229 -21.92 -20.13 1.74
C PRO A 229 -21.85 -20.56 3.21
N GLU A 230 -21.51 -21.82 3.47
CA GLU A 230 -21.38 -22.40 4.81
C GLU A 230 -20.25 -21.78 5.64
N TYR A 231 -19.29 -21.11 4.99
CA TYR A 231 -18.18 -20.36 5.62
C TYR A 231 -18.29 -18.86 5.41
N LYS A 232 -19.39 -18.35 4.83
CA LYS A 232 -19.51 -16.92 4.40
C LYS A 232 -18.28 -16.44 3.59
N THR A 233 -17.72 -17.31 2.76
CA THR A 233 -16.43 -17.10 2.08
C THR A 233 -16.60 -17.22 0.58
N ALA A 234 -15.81 -16.42 -0.15
CA ALA A 234 -15.64 -16.59 -1.60
C ALA A 234 -14.15 -16.53 -1.97
N TYR A 235 -13.76 -17.25 -3.01
CA TYR A 235 -12.40 -17.18 -3.51
C TYR A 235 -12.33 -17.20 -5.03
N ILE A 236 -11.21 -16.69 -5.55
CA ILE A 236 -10.87 -16.65 -6.96
C ILE A 236 -9.50 -17.30 -7.13
N THR A 237 -9.31 -18.02 -8.24
CA THR A 237 -8.00 -18.52 -8.65
C THR A 237 -7.60 -17.90 -9.98
N LEU A 238 -6.31 -17.66 -10.18
CA LEU A 238 -5.70 -17.28 -11.45
C LEU A 238 -4.41 -18.07 -11.65
N THR A 239 -4.38 -18.87 -12.70
CA THR A 239 -3.19 -19.63 -13.12
C THR A 239 -2.24 -18.76 -13.94
N GLU A 240 -1.00 -19.21 -14.11
CA GLU A 240 -0.03 -18.54 -15.00
C GLU A 240 -0.52 -18.52 -16.44
N ASP A 241 -1.06 -19.65 -16.93
CA ASP A 241 -1.58 -19.77 -18.32
C ASP A 241 -2.74 -18.78 -18.57
N GLU A 242 -3.64 -18.60 -17.60
CA GLU A 242 -4.73 -17.62 -17.69
C GLU A 242 -4.20 -16.17 -17.71
N LYS A 243 -3.14 -15.89 -16.96
CA LYS A 243 -2.48 -14.57 -16.99
C LYS A 243 -1.81 -14.33 -18.35
N GLU A 244 -1.06 -15.31 -18.87
CA GLU A 244 -0.40 -15.23 -20.19
C GLU A 244 -1.43 -15.04 -21.31
N ALA A 245 -2.53 -15.81 -21.31
CA ALA A 245 -3.60 -15.72 -22.29
C ALA A 245 -4.28 -14.34 -22.35
N ASN A 246 -4.26 -13.60 -21.22
CA ASN A 246 -4.85 -12.26 -21.11
C ASN A 246 -3.82 -11.12 -21.15
N ASN A 247 -2.58 -11.39 -21.61
CA ASN A 247 -1.51 -10.39 -21.69
C ASN A 247 -1.29 -9.65 -20.37
N PHE A 248 -1.27 -10.39 -19.27
CA PHE A 248 -1.12 -9.84 -17.92
C PHE A 248 0.07 -8.89 -17.79
N VAL A 249 -0.17 -7.78 -17.16
CA VAL A 249 0.87 -6.83 -16.75
C VAL A 249 0.80 -6.66 -15.22
N LYS A 250 1.93 -6.50 -14.58
CA LYS A 250 2.01 -6.28 -13.13
C LYS A 250 1.07 -5.14 -12.70
N GLY A 251 0.20 -5.42 -11.73
CA GLY A 251 -0.85 -4.54 -11.26
C GLY A 251 -2.25 -4.86 -11.78
N ASP A 252 -2.39 -5.69 -12.83
CA ASP A 252 -3.70 -6.01 -13.41
C ASP A 252 -4.62 -6.82 -12.47
N THR A 253 -4.04 -7.52 -11.49
CA THR A 253 -4.81 -8.27 -10.48
C THR A 253 -5.22 -7.44 -9.27
N GLU A 254 -4.77 -6.18 -9.19
CA GLU A 254 -5.10 -5.31 -8.06
C GLU A 254 -6.61 -5.02 -7.99
N GLY A 255 -7.17 -5.19 -6.81
CA GLY A 255 -8.59 -4.97 -6.54
C GLY A 255 -9.53 -6.10 -6.96
N ILE A 256 -9.09 -7.12 -7.71
CA ILE A 256 -9.95 -8.23 -8.16
C ILE A 256 -10.59 -8.97 -6.97
N VAL A 257 -9.86 -9.16 -5.88
CA VAL A 257 -10.37 -9.81 -4.67
C VAL A 257 -11.62 -9.13 -4.10
N ASN A 258 -11.79 -7.82 -4.32
CA ASN A 258 -12.96 -7.08 -3.83
C ASN A 258 -14.26 -7.49 -4.54
N TYR A 259 -14.19 -8.03 -5.76
CA TYR A 259 -15.38 -8.57 -6.43
C TYR A 259 -15.89 -9.82 -5.70
N ALA A 260 -15.00 -10.70 -5.24
CA ALA A 260 -15.39 -11.83 -4.40
C ALA A 260 -16.01 -11.36 -3.08
N LEU A 261 -15.43 -10.33 -2.45
CA LEU A 261 -15.98 -9.75 -1.23
C LEU A 261 -17.33 -9.04 -1.44
N SER A 262 -17.66 -8.61 -2.65
CA SER A 262 -18.91 -7.93 -2.96
C SER A 262 -20.11 -8.88 -3.07
N VAL A 263 -19.89 -10.19 -3.12
CA VAL A 263 -20.96 -11.19 -3.13
C VAL A 263 -21.78 -11.09 -1.83
N GLU A 264 -23.09 -11.13 -1.96
CA GLU A 264 -24.00 -11.08 -0.81
C GLU A 264 -23.71 -12.22 0.18
N GLY A 265 -23.70 -11.92 1.47
CA GLY A 265 -23.41 -12.88 2.55
C GLY A 265 -21.94 -13.24 2.72
N VAL A 266 -21.03 -12.77 1.85
CA VAL A 266 -19.60 -13.02 1.98
C VAL A 266 -18.95 -12.09 3.01
N VAL A 267 -18.22 -12.68 3.93
CA VAL A 267 -17.43 -12.03 4.99
C VAL A 267 -15.93 -12.10 4.70
N LEU A 268 -15.45 -13.24 4.16
CA LEU A 268 -14.05 -13.45 3.78
C LEU A 268 -13.93 -13.66 2.28
N ALA A 269 -13.02 -12.95 1.65
CA ALA A 269 -12.65 -13.16 0.26
C ALA A 269 -11.15 -13.43 0.13
N ALA A 270 -10.78 -14.33 -0.78
CA ALA A 270 -9.40 -14.61 -1.13
C ALA A 270 -9.22 -14.65 -2.65
N ILE A 271 -8.05 -14.25 -3.13
CA ILE A 271 -7.59 -14.54 -4.49
C ILE A 271 -6.24 -15.26 -4.42
N PHE A 272 -6.13 -16.35 -5.14
CA PHE A 272 -4.92 -17.16 -5.26
C PHE A 272 -4.38 -17.02 -6.67
N ILE A 273 -3.14 -16.57 -6.79
CA ILE A 273 -2.53 -16.22 -8.08
C ILE A 273 -1.20 -16.97 -8.19
N GLU A 274 -1.05 -17.79 -9.21
CA GLU A 274 0.23 -18.41 -9.52
C GLU A 274 1.28 -17.34 -9.88
N ASP A 275 2.47 -17.51 -9.33
CA ASP A 275 3.66 -16.74 -9.69
C ASP A 275 4.78 -17.72 -10.06
N LYS A 276 4.90 -17.99 -11.33
CA LYS A 276 5.88 -18.93 -11.89
C LYS A 276 7.33 -18.45 -11.70
N GLU A 277 7.54 -17.16 -11.71
CA GLU A 277 8.87 -16.56 -11.51
C GLU A 277 9.39 -16.83 -10.09
N GLN A 278 8.53 -16.68 -9.09
CA GLN A 278 8.86 -16.91 -7.68
C GLN A 278 8.54 -18.35 -7.22
N GLN A 279 7.89 -19.17 -8.04
CA GLN A 279 7.43 -20.54 -7.73
C GLN A 279 6.56 -20.59 -6.45
N ILE A 280 5.63 -19.64 -6.33
CA ILE A 280 4.70 -19.54 -5.20
C ILE A 280 3.27 -19.26 -5.70
N ILE A 281 2.31 -19.48 -4.80
CA ILE A 281 0.98 -18.89 -4.92
C ILE A 281 0.94 -17.59 -4.12
N LYS A 282 0.74 -16.46 -4.79
CA LYS A 282 0.44 -15.19 -4.14
C LYS A 282 -1.01 -15.15 -3.70
N ILE A 283 -1.26 -14.67 -2.50
CA ILE A 283 -2.60 -14.65 -1.94
C ILE A 283 -2.93 -13.23 -1.49
N SER A 284 -4.15 -12.76 -1.81
CA SER A 284 -4.69 -11.56 -1.19
C SER A 284 -5.98 -11.89 -0.47
N PHE A 285 -6.08 -11.45 0.76
CA PHE A 285 -7.25 -11.63 1.61
C PHE A 285 -7.96 -10.32 1.87
N ARG A 286 -9.28 -10.35 1.92
CA ARG A 286 -10.14 -9.25 2.34
C ARG A 286 -11.24 -9.78 3.25
N SER A 287 -11.64 -9.00 4.25
CA SER A 287 -12.77 -9.36 5.11
C SER A 287 -13.68 -8.17 5.40
N LYS A 288 -14.87 -8.50 5.89
CA LYS A 288 -15.82 -7.57 6.50
C LYS A 288 -15.93 -7.89 7.99
N GLY A 289 -16.37 -6.92 8.79
CA GLY A 289 -16.60 -7.12 10.23
C GLY A 289 -15.31 -7.35 11.01
N THR A 290 -15.35 -8.26 11.98
CA THR A 290 -14.31 -8.47 12.99
C THR A 290 -13.31 -9.59 12.65
N PHE A 291 -13.50 -10.33 11.55
CA PHE A 291 -12.55 -11.36 11.12
C PHE A 291 -11.24 -10.76 10.64
N SER A 292 -10.17 -10.91 11.42
CA SER A 292 -8.85 -10.37 11.08
C SER A 292 -8.11 -11.25 10.06
N VAL A 293 -8.10 -10.82 8.79
CA VAL A 293 -7.28 -11.48 7.76
C VAL A 293 -5.78 -11.26 7.98
N ASN A 294 -5.37 -10.27 8.76
CA ASN A 294 -3.97 -10.09 9.15
C ASN A 294 -3.48 -11.24 10.03
N LYS A 295 -4.22 -11.55 11.11
CA LYS A 295 -3.91 -12.68 11.99
C LYS A 295 -3.94 -13.99 11.22
N PHE A 296 -4.93 -14.18 10.35
CA PHE A 296 -5.09 -15.37 9.53
C PHE A 296 -3.91 -15.55 8.56
N ALA A 297 -3.53 -14.51 7.82
CA ALA A 297 -2.42 -14.55 6.87
C ALA A 297 -1.07 -14.78 7.57
N ARG A 298 -0.81 -14.09 8.69
CA ARG A 298 0.43 -14.27 9.47
C ARG A 298 0.56 -15.71 9.99
N LYS A 299 -0.50 -16.27 10.53
CA LYS A 299 -0.48 -17.60 11.12
C LYS A 299 -0.33 -18.72 10.11
N HIS A 300 -0.92 -18.57 8.90
CA HIS A 300 -1.12 -19.69 8.00
C HIS A 300 -0.45 -19.56 6.62
N PHE A 301 -0.14 -18.32 6.17
CA PHE A 301 0.29 -18.03 4.80
C PHE A 301 1.50 -17.09 4.70
N ASN A 302 2.36 -17.06 5.71
CA ASN A 302 3.58 -16.22 5.71
C ASN A 302 3.30 -14.79 5.23
N GLY A 303 2.23 -14.19 5.74
CA GLY A 303 1.69 -12.93 5.25
C GLY A 303 1.58 -11.85 6.31
N GLY A 304 0.81 -10.80 6.00
CA GLY A 304 0.52 -9.69 6.88
C GLY A 304 -0.15 -8.53 6.14
N GLY A 305 -0.49 -7.49 6.87
CA GLY A 305 -1.19 -6.31 6.36
C GLY A 305 -2.09 -5.70 7.43
N HIS A 306 -3.24 -5.17 7.01
CA HIS A 306 -4.28 -4.64 7.89
C HIS A 306 -5.29 -5.72 8.31
N ASP A 307 -6.09 -5.45 9.34
CA ASP A 307 -7.08 -6.41 9.83
C ASP A 307 -8.05 -6.91 8.77
N ASN A 308 -8.51 -6.05 7.88
CA ASN A 308 -9.45 -6.40 6.82
C ASN A 308 -8.82 -6.49 5.41
N ALA A 309 -7.50 -6.29 5.28
CA ALA A 309 -6.80 -6.34 4.00
C ALA A 309 -5.36 -6.84 4.20
N SER A 310 -5.08 -8.07 3.81
CA SER A 310 -3.76 -8.68 4.01
C SER A 310 -3.32 -9.47 2.78
N GLY A 311 -2.01 -9.59 2.63
CA GLY A 311 -1.38 -10.48 1.66
C GLY A 311 -0.83 -11.72 2.32
N GLY A 312 -0.56 -12.76 1.53
CA GLY A 312 0.10 -13.98 1.95
C GLY A 312 0.75 -14.70 0.77
N LYS A 313 1.44 -15.79 1.08
CA LYS A 313 2.02 -16.67 0.07
C LYS A 313 2.00 -18.12 0.51
N SER A 314 2.00 -19.02 -0.45
CA SER A 314 2.15 -20.46 -0.26
C SER A 314 3.20 -20.99 -1.21
N ASP A 315 4.05 -21.88 -0.72
CA ASP A 315 5.06 -22.60 -1.50
C ASP A 315 4.52 -23.96 -2.02
N LEU A 316 3.23 -24.23 -1.79
CA LEU A 316 2.51 -25.41 -2.27
C LEU A 316 1.93 -25.16 -3.66
N SER A 317 1.50 -26.21 -4.36
CA SER A 317 0.71 -26.08 -5.60
C SER A 317 -0.63 -25.36 -5.35
N MET A 318 -1.30 -24.93 -6.43
CA MET A 318 -2.63 -24.30 -6.34
C MET A 318 -3.63 -25.22 -5.61
N ASP A 319 -3.71 -26.47 -6.00
CA ASP A 319 -4.65 -27.43 -5.43
C ASP A 319 -4.37 -27.69 -3.94
N GLU A 320 -3.11 -27.92 -3.56
CA GLU A 320 -2.72 -28.13 -2.16
C GLU A 320 -2.96 -26.86 -1.32
N THR A 321 -2.73 -25.68 -1.90
CA THR A 321 -3.01 -24.40 -1.23
C THR A 321 -4.50 -24.22 -0.97
N LEU A 322 -5.36 -24.60 -1.93
CA LEU A 322 -6.81 -24.53 -1.81
C LEU A 322 -7.34 -25.56 -0.78
N ILE A 323 -6.81 -26.77 -0.77
CA ILE A 323 -7.14 -27.78 0.26
C ILE A 323 -6.82 -27.21 1.65
N LYS A 324 -5.59 -26.73 1.86
CA LYS A 324 -5.18 -26.08 3.09
C LYS A 324 -6.11 -24.92 3.48
N PHE A 325 -6.49 -24.09 2.51
CA PHE A 325 -7.39 -22.97 2.76
C PHE A 325 -8.77 -23.45 3.22
N CYS A 326 -9.34 -24.44 2.55
CA CYS A 326 -10.65 -25.01 2.93
C CYS A 326 -10.62 -25.66 4.33
N ASP A 327 -9.58 -26.40 4.67
CA ASP A 327 -9.41 -26.97 6.01
C ASP A 327 -9.38 -25.88 7.09
N LEU A 328 -8.68 -24.78 6.81
CA LEU A 328 -8.62 -23.63 7.71
C LEU A 328 -9.96 -22.87 7.82
N LEU A 329 -10.82 -22.92 6.81
CA LEU A 329 -12.17 -22.35 6.91
C LEU A 329 -13.04 -23.13 7.89
N GLU A 330 -12.94 -24.47 7.92
CA GLU A 330 -13.64 -25.27 8.90
C GLU A 330 -13.21 -24.91 10.34
N ASP A 331 -11.91 -24.76 10.59
CA ASP A 331 -11.36 -24.37 11.89
C ASP A 331 -11.80 -22.96 12.34
N ASN A 332 -12.16 -22.08 11.39
CA ASN A 332 -12.55 -20.69 11.66
C ASN A 332 -14.03 -20.40 11.42
N LYS A 333 -14.85 -21.43 11.17
CA LYS A 333 -16.26 -21.32 10.77
C LYS A 333 -17.10 -20.46 11.72
N GLU A 334 -17.01 -20.70 13.01
CA GLU A 334 -17.76 -19.93 14.01
C GLU A 334 -17.40 -18.43 13.97
N GLN A 335 -16.10 -18.12 13.85
CA GLN A 335 -15.65 -16.73 13.77
C GLN A 335 -16.16 -16.04 12.50
N LEU A 336 -16.17 -16.74 11.36
CA LEU A 336 -16.67 -16.23 10.09
C LEU A 336 -18.19 -15.99 10.13
N ILE A 337 -18.96 -16.92 10.71
CA ILE A 337 -20.42 -16.80 10.82
C ILE A 337 -20.82 -15.61 11.70
N HIS A 338 -20.14 -15.40 12.83
CA HIS A 338 -20.46 -14.34 13.79
C HIS A 338 -19.77 -13.01 13.52
N SER A 339 -18.86 -12.92 12.55
CA SER A 339 -18.07 -11.72 12.25
C SER A 339 -18.90 -10.52 11.76
N TYR A 340 -20.12 -10.73 11.28
CA TYR A 340 -20.96 -9.69 10.68
C TYR A 340 -22.05 -9.15 11.63
N ASP A 341 -22.23 -9.78 12.78
CA ASP A 341 -23.32 -9.48 13.72
C ASP A 341 -22.91 -8.46 14.83
N SER A 342 -21.77 -7.77 14.65
CA SER A 342 -21.23 -6.82 15.63
C SER A 342 -21.02 -5.40 15.08
#